data_e4741a2255adeb862ac254426a1dde2b
#
_entry.id   e4741a2255adeb862ac254426a1dde2b
#
_cell.length_a   1.000
_cell.length_b   1.000
_cell.length_c   1.000
_cell.angle_alpha   90.00
_cell.angle_beta   90.00
_cell.angle_gamma   90.00
#
_symmetry.space_group_name_H-M   'P 1'
#
loop_
_entity.id
_entity.type
_entity.pdbx_description
1 polymer ?
#
loop_
_entity_poly.entity_id
_entity_poly.type
_entity_poly.pdbx_seq_one_letter_code
_entity_poly.pdbx_strand_id
1 'polypeptide(L)'
;KKIEGVSEVQDGGANTQRLFELASFIRVWGLVIAGLLIFIAVFLISNTIRITIISRSREIQIMRLVGAKNGYIRGPFLLEGAFIGLFGAAIPSVLVFFVYNMVYQSVNKSLVGQNLSMITPDVFIPLMTVLLFVIGIFIGAIGSGISMRRFLKI
;
A
#
# COMPACT_ATOMS: atom_id res chain seq x y z
N LYS A 1 22.23 -42.60 -32.68
CA LYS A 1 20.95 -42.83 -33.37
C LYS A 1 20.24 -41.47 -33.48
N LYS A 2 20.32 -40.84 -34.66
CA LYS A 2 19.53 -39.67 -35.03
C LYS A 2 18.08 -40.10 -35.10
N ILE A 3 17.24 -39.50 -34.29
CA ILE A 3 15.80 -39.63 -34.41
C ILE A 3 15.39 -38.53 -35.41
N GLU A 4 15.08 -38.95 -36.65
CA GLU A 4 14.49 -38.11 -37.67
C GLU A 4 13.05 -37.77 -37.23
N GLY A 5 12.78 -36.49 -37.07
CA GLY A 5 11.43 -36.01 -36.75
C GLY A 5 11.33 -34.92 -35.65
N VAL A 6 12.45 -34.51 -35.08
CA VAL A 6 12.47 -33.37 -34.16
C VAL A 6 13.03 -32.15 -34.89
N SER A 7 12.18 -31.46 -35.62
CA SER A 7 12.48 -30.12 -36.12
C SER A 7 12.24 -29.15 -34.99
N GLU A 8 13.31 -28.62 -34.42
CA GLU A 8 13.38 -27.51 -33.50
C GLU A 8 12.87 -27.82 -32.09
N VAL A 9 13.79 -28.26 -31.23
CA VAL A 9 13.61 -28.08 -29.78
C VAL A 9 13.71 -26.57 -29.52
N GLN A 10 12.58 -25.89 -29.53
CA GLN A 10 12.49 -24.51 -29.09
C GLN A 10 12.85 -24.50 -27.62
N ASP A 11 14.10 -24.13 -27.36
CA ASP A 11 14.66 -24.07 -26.00
C ASP A 11 13.95 -23.00 -25.23
N GLY A 12 12.80 -23.35 -24.62
CA GLY A 12 12.00 -22.48 -23.77
C GLY A 12 12.78 -21.97 -22.54
N GLY A 13 13.96 -22.56 -22.25
CA GLY A 13 14.79 -22.22 -21.13
C GLY A 13 15.32 -20.79 -21.15
N ALA A 14 15.81 -20.33 -22.30
CA ALA A 14 16.37 -18.98 -22.42
C ALA A 14 15.31 -17.89 -22.32
N ASN A 15 14.13 -18.10 -22.89
CA ASN A 15 13.01 -17.16 -22.77
C ASN A 15 12.41 -17.19 -21.37
N THR A 16 12.33 -18.35 -20.74
CA THR A 16 11.85 -18.52 -19.37
C THR A 16 12.78 -17.85 -18.36
N GLN A 17 14.11 -17.99 -18.53
CA GLN A 17 15.07 -17.31 -17.66
C GLN A 17 14.96 -15.79 -17.76
N ARG A 18 14.82 -15.23 -18.95
CA ARG A 18 14.63 -13.78 -19.14
C ARG A 18 13.34 -13.28 -18.48
N LEU A 19 12.26 -14.07 -18.53
CA LEU A 19 11.01 -13.73 -17.84
C LEU A 19 11.19 -13.73 -16.33
N PHE A 20 11.91 -14.70 -15.77
CA PHE A 20 12.22 -14.72 -14.32
C PHE A 20 13.14 -13.57 -13.92
N GLU A 21 14.15 -13.21 -14.72
CA GLU A 21 15.01 -12.07 -14.48
C GLU A 21 14.23 -10.75 -14.49
N LEU A 22 13.36 -10.54 -15.47
CA LEU A 22 12.48 -9.37 -15.54
C LEU A 22 11.52 -9.33 -14.36
N ALA A 23 10.91 -10.46 -13.99
CA ALA A 23 10.02 -10.54 -12.85
C ALA A 23 10.75 -10.23 -11.53
N SER A 24 11.98 -10.74 -11.37
CA SER A 24 12.81 -10.46 -10.20
C SER A 24 13.23 -8.98 -10.14
N PHE A 25 13.61 -8.40 -11.26
CA PHE A 25 13.94 -6.98 -11.40
C PHE A 25 12.76 -6.09 -10.97
N ILE A 26 11.57 -6.33 -11.55
CA ILE A 26 10.35 -5.60 -11.22
C ILE A 26 10.01 -5.75 -9.74
N ARG A 27 10.15 -6.97 -9.19
CA ARG A 27 9.89 -7.24 -7.78
C ARG A 27 10.82 -6.46 -6.86
N VAL A 28 12.12 -6.50 -7.11
CA VAL A 28 13.12 -5.82 -6.26
C VAL A 28 12.95 -4.31 -6.33
N TRP A 29 12.91 -3.76 -7.54
CA TRP A 29 12.75 -2.31 -7.72
C TRP A 29 11.38 -1.81 -7.25
N GLY A 30 10.34 -2.61 -7.46
CA GLY A 30 9.00 -2.33 -6.93
C GLY A 30 8.98 -2.23 -5.40
N LEU A 31 9.66 -3.15 -4.72
CA LEU A 31 9.79 -3.11 -3.25
C LEU A 31 10.61 -1.91 -2.76
N VAL A 32 11.69 -1.55 -3.46
CA VAL A 32 12.49 -0.37 -3.12
C VAL A 32 11.68 0.91 -3.26
N ILE A 33 10.97 1.06 -4.38
CA ILE A 33 10.11 2.23 -4.64
C ILE A 33 8.97 2.28 -3.61
N ALA A 34 8.31 1.15 -3.32
CA ALA A 34 7.27 1.09 -2.31
C ALA A 34 7.79 1.50 -0.93
N GLY A 35 8.96 1.01 -0.53
CA GLY A 35 9.60 1.40 0.73
C GLY A 35 9.91 2.90 0.81
N LEU A 36 10.41 3.48 -0.29
CA LEU A 36 10.65 4.92 -0.39
C LEU A 36 9.34 5.72 -0.26
N LEU A 37 8.28 5.31 -0.95
CA LEU A 37 6.99 5.98 -0.89
C LEU A 37 6.37 5.90 0.51
N ILE A 38 6.47 4.76 1.19
CA ILE A 38 6.02 4.60 2.58
C ILE A 38 6.82 5.55 3.49
N PHE A 39 8.14 5.64 3.32
CA PHE A 39 8.98 6.53 4.10
C PHE A 39 8.55 8.00 3.91
N ILE A 40 8.33 8.43 2.67
CA ILE A 40 7.86 9.79 2.35
C ILE A 40 6.47 10.02 2.98
N ALA A 41 5.55 9.07 2.87
CA ALA A 41 4.21 9.19 3.44
C ALA A 41 4.26 9.35 4.97
N VAL A 42 5.03 8.51 5.66
CA VAL A 42 5.23 8.60 7.12
C VAL A 42 5.85 9.95 7.50
N PHE A 43 6.82 10.43 6.72
CA PHE A 43 7.44 11.73 6.95
C PHE A 43 6.45 12.89 6.80
N LEU A 44 5.64 12.89 5.73
CA LEU A 44 4.63 13.92 5.50
C LEU A 44 3.55 13.92 6.58
N ILE A 45 3.03 12.74 6.95
CA ILE A 45 2.04 12.60 8.01
C ILE A 45 2.63 13.09 9.35
N SER A 46 3.87 12.68 9.66
CA SER A 46 4.56 13.15 10.87
C SER A 46 4.69 14.67 10.91
N ASN A 47 4.99 15.29 9.78
CA ASN A 47 5.11 16.75 9.71
C ASN A 47 3.76 17.45 9.88
N THR A 48 2.71 16.94 9.26
CA THR A 48 1.33 17.43 9.40
C THR A 48 0.86 17.36 10.86
N ILE A 49 1.00 16.21 11.50
CA ILE A 49 0.63 16.00 12.91
C ILE A 49 1.45 16.92 13.83
N ARG A 50 2.73 17.15 13.52
CA ARG A 50 3.55 18.13 14.28
C ARG A 50 2.93 19.52 14.26
N ILE A 51 2.53 20.00 13.08
CA ILE A 51 1.90 21.32 12.94
C ILE A 51 0.59 21.35 13.73
N THR A 52 -0.24 20.32 13.66
CA THR A 52 -1.48 20.21 14.42
C THR A 52 -1.24 20.26 15.94
N ILE A 53 -0.23 19.54 16.45
CA ILE A 53 0.14 19.56 17.87
C ILE A 53 0.56 20.98 18.29
N ILE A 54 1.35 21.68 17.49
CA ILE A 54 1.79 23.04 17.79
C ILE A 54 0.59 23.99 17.80
N SER A 55 -0.31 23.90 16.83
CA SER A 55 -1.51 24.73 16.75
C SER A 55 -2.45 24.53 17.93
N ARG A 56 -2.54 23.31 18.47
CA ARG A 56 -3.38 22.95 19.63
C ARG A 56 -2.62 22.90 20.94
N SER A 57 -1.43 23.52 21.01
CA SER A 57 -0.56 23.46 22.19
C SER A 57 -1.20 23.98 23.48
N ARG A 58 -2.04 25.02 23.40
CA ARG A 58 -2.77 25.56 24.55
C ARG A 58 -3.79 24.54 25.10
N GLU A 59 -4.55 23.88 24.27
CA GLU A 59 -5.49 22.82 24.64
C GLU A 59 -4.76 21.67 25.36
N ILE A 60 -3.63 21.26 24.82
CA ILE A 60 -2.78 20.21 25.37
C ILE A 60 -2.25 20.60 26.76
N GLN A 61 -1.84 21.86 26.94
CA GLN A 61 -1.37 22.37 28.22
C GLN A 61 -2.50 22.36 29.28
N ILE A 62 -3.71 22.81 28.93
CA ILE A 62 -4.88 22.77 29.82
C ILE A 62 -5.18 21.32 30.21
N MET A 63 -5.20 20.37 29.26
CA MET A 63 -5.43 18.95 29.55
C MET A 63 -4.38 18.40 30.53
N ARG A 64 -3.12 18.81 30.42
CA ARG A 64 -2.07 18.43 31.37
C ARG A 64 -2.26 19.00 32.75
N LEU A 65 -2.68 20.28 32.85
CA LEU A 65 -2.93 20.92 34.13
C LEU A 65 -4.06 20.25 34.90
N VAL A 66 -5.10 19.74 34.23
CA VAL A 66 -6.19 18.98 34.86
C VAL A 66 -5.85 17.50 35.08
N GLY A 67 -4.60 17.07 34.79
CA GLY A 67 -4.12 15.71 35.06
C GLY A 67 -4.50 14.66 34.02
N ALA A 68 -4.81 15.03 32.78
CA ALA A 68 -5.13 14.10 31.74
C ALA A 68 -3.95 13.13 31.43
N LYS A 69 -4.24 11.83 31.32
CA LYS A 69 -3.24 10.80 30.96
C LYS A 69 -2.74 11.02 29.53
N ASN A 70 -1.47 10.73 29.30
CA ASN A 70 -0.81 10.88 27.97
C ASN A 70 -1.56 10.14 26.84
N GLY A 71 -2.21 9.01 27.12
CA GLY A 71 -3.02 8.27 26.14
C GLY A 71 -4.23 9.05 25.67
N TYR A 72 -4.90 9.77 26.56
CA TYR A 72 -6.05 10.62 26.25
C TYR A 72 -5.65 11.80 25.34
N ILE A 73 -4.50 12.41 25.62
CA ILE A 73 -3.95 13.50 24.80
C ILE A 73 -3.54 13.01 23.41
N ARG A 74 -3.01 11.78 23.31
CA ARG A 74 -2.52 11.20 22.05
C ARG A 74 -3.62 10.63 21.14
N GLY A 75 -4.74 10.21 21.71
CA GLY A 75 -5.83 9.55 21.02
C GLY A 75 -6.32 10.30 19.78
N PRO A 76 -6.71 11.57 19.88
CA PRO A 76 -7.20 12.37 18.77
C PRO A 76 -6.21 12.46 17.60
N PHE A 77 -4.92 12.66 17.87
CA PHE A 77 -3.89 12.77 16.83
C PHE A 77 -3.61 11.44 16.13
N LEU A 78 -3.73 10.32 16.85
CA LEU A 78 -3.60 8.99 16.26
C LEU A 78 -4.76 8.71 15.29
N LEU A 79 -5.97 9.09 15.68
CA LEU A 79 -7.15 9.00 14.82
C LEU A 79 -7.02 9.92 13.61
N GLU A 80 -6.53 11.15 13.78
CA GLU A 80 -6.27 12.08 12.67
C GLU A 80 -5.31 11.48 11.65
N GLY A 81 -4.20 10.88 12.10
CA GLY A 81 -3.27 10.16 11.23
C GLY A 81 -3.92 8.96 10.53
N ALA A 82 -4.74 8.19 11.25
CA ALA A 82 -5.48 7.07 10.67
C ALA A 82 -6.49 7.53 9.59
N PHE A 83 -7.20 8.63 9.81
CA PHE A 83 -8.09 9.23 8.81
C PHE A 83 -7.33 9.72 7.57
N ILE A 84 -6.17 10.37 7.75
CA ILE A 84 -5.32 10.76 6.61
C ILE A 84 -4.95 9.53 5.78
N GLY A 85 -4.56 8.43 6.42
CA GLY A 85 -4.25 7.18 5.74
C GLY A 85 -5.47 6.54 5.06
N LEU A 86 -6.65 6.60 5.69
CA LEU A 86 -7.90 6.11 5.14
C LEU A 86 -8.28 6.86 3.85
N PHE A 87 -8.31 8.19 3.90
CA PHE A 87 -8.61 9.01 2.72
C PHE A 87 -7.54 8.87 1.63
N GLY A 88 -6.26 8.72 2.02
CA GLY A 88 -5.17 8.44 1.09
C GLY A 88 -5.35 7.12 0.33
N ALA A 89 -5.94 6.11 0.95
CA ALA A 89 -6.23 4.82 0.32
C ALA A 89 -7.41 4.86 -0.67
N ALA A 90 -8.26 5.88 -0.62
CA ALA A 90 -9.42 6.00 -1.51
C ALA A 90 -9.01 6.10 -2.99
N ILE A 91 -8.01 6.92 -3.30
CA ILE A 91 -7.55 7.12 -4.69
C ILE A 91 -7.04 5.82 -5.31
N PRO A 92 -6.07 5.09 -4.69
CA PRO A 92 -5.61 3.82 -5.26
C PRO A 92 -6.72 2.75 -5.31
N SER A 93 -7.70 2.76 -4.40
CA SER A 93 -8.83 1.84 -4.45
C SER A 93 -9.70 2.06 -5.68
N VAL A 94 -9.96 3.32 -6.03
CA VAL A 94 -10.70 3.68 -7.27
C VAL A 94 -9.89 3.25 -8.51
N LEU A 95 -8.58 3.47 -8.51
CA LEU A 95 -7.72 3.02 -9.61
C LEU A 95 -7.75 1.50 -9.79
N VAL A 96 -7.65 0.73 -8.70
CA VAL A 96 -7.76 -0.73 -8.74
C VAL A 96 -9.08 -1.16 -9.36
N PHE A 97 -10.19 -0.52 -8.98
CA PHE A 97 -11.50 -0.82 -9.55
C PHE A 97 -11.53 -0.66 -11.08
N PHE A 98 -11.10 0.48 -11.59
CA PHE A 98 -11.14 0.75 -13.04
C PHE A 98 -10.13 -0.11 -13.82
N VAL A 99 -8.88 -0.16 -13.35
CA VAL A 99 -7.81 -0.90 -14.04
C VAL A 99 -8.11 -2.39 -14.07
N TYR A 100 -8.54 -2.98 -12.94
CA TYR A 100 -8.82 -4.40 -12.89
C TYR A 100 -9.99 -4.80 -13.80
N ASN A 101 -11.08 -4.02 -13.80
CA ASN A 101 -12.21 -4.27 -14.70
C ASN A 101 -11.79 -4.18 -16.18
N MET A 102 -10.99 -3.19 -16.54
CA MET A 102 -10.50 -3.02 -17.91
C MET A 102 -9.64 -4.22 -18.34
N VAL A 103 -8.70 -4.63 -17.50
CA VAL A 103 -7.82 -5.78 -17.76
C VAL A 103 -8.63 -7.08 -17.82
N TYR A 104 -9.56 -7.28 -16.89
CA TYR A 104 -10.40 -8.47 -16.86
C TYR A 104 -11.22 -8.63 -18.15
N GLN A 105 -11.85 -7.57 -18.63
CA GLN A 105 -12.63 -7.60 -19.87
C GLN A 105 -11.76 -7.87 -21.11
N SER A 106 -10.54 -7.35 -21.14
CA SER A 106 -9.64 -7.49 -22.28
C SER A 106 -8.95 -8.84 -22.34
N VAL A 107 -8.52 -9.35 -21.18
CA VAL A 107 -7.60 -10.50 -21.10
C VAL A 107 -8.33 -11.80 -20.80
N ASN A 108 -9.38 -11.79 -20.00
CA ASN A 108 -10.06 -13.00 -19.56
C ASN A 108 -10.62 -13.83 -20.73
N LYS A 109 -11.12 -13.17 -21.80
CA LYS A 109 -11.59 -13.87 -23.01
C LYS A 109 -10.50 -14.71 -23.67
N SER A 110 -9.29 -14.19 -23.73
CA SER A 110 -8.14 -14.89 -24.32
C SER A 110 -7.63 -16.03 -23.42
N LEU A 111 -7.72 -15.86 -22.11
CA LEU A 111 -7.28 -16.87 -21.14
C LEU A 111 -8.25 -18.06 -21.05
N VAL A 112 -9.54 -17.80 -21.12
CA VAL A 112 -10.57 -18.87 -21.12
C VAL A 112 -10.38 -19.82 -22.29
N GLY A 113 -9.94 -19.34 -23.45
CA GLY A 113 -9.57 -20.18 -24.60
C GLY A 113 -8.38 -21.14 -24.35
N GLN A 114 -7.58 -20.89 -23.30
CA GLN A 114 -6.41 -21.68 -22.88
C GLN A 114 -6.66 -22.46 -21.57
N ASN A 115 -7.92 -22.66 -21.16
CA ASN A 115 -8.32 -23.26 -19.86
C ASN A 115 -7.74 -22.52 -18.63
N LEU A 116 -7.46 -21.24 -18.76
CA LEU A 116 -7.02 -20.35 -17.69
C LEU A 116 -8.12 -19.32 -17.43
N SER A 117 -8.29 -18.91 -16.19
CA SER A 117 -9.24 -17.84 -15.80
C SER A 117 -8.62 -16.90 -14.80
N MET A 118 -8.96 -15.61 -14.91
CA MET A 118 -8.65 -14.64 -13.87
C MET A 118 -9.62 -14.75 -12.70
N ILE A 119 -9.20 -14.30 -11.53
CA ILE A 119 -10.09 -14.15 -10.37
C ILE A 119 -11.21 -13.17 -10.76
N THR A 120 -12.44 -13.47 -10.39
CA THR A 120 -13.58 -12.61 -10.71
C THR A 120 -13.42 -11.24 -10.04
N PRO A 121 -13.80 -10.14 -10.71
CA PRO A 121 -13.74 -8.78 -10.14
C PRO A 121 -14.48 -8.66 -8.81
N ASP A 122 -15.61 -9.37 -8.67
CA ASP A 122 -16.44 -9.35 -7.46
C ASP A 122 -15.73 -9.85 -6.21
N VAL A 123 -14.70 -10.70 -6.37
CA VAL A 123 -13.89 -11.19 -5.25
C VAL A 123 -12.61 -10.39 -5.10
N PHE A 124 -11.94 -10.10 -6.22
CA PHE A 124 -10.63 -9.44 -6.20
C PHE A 124 -10.72 -7.98 -5.75
N ILE A 125 -11.68 -7.22 -6.29
CA ILE A 125 -11.78 -5.77 -6.02
C ILE A 125 -12.08 -5.49 -4.55
N PRO A 126 -13.11 -6.11 -3.90
CA PRO A 126 -13.36 -5.85 -2.48
C PRO A 126 -12.18 -6.26 -1.60
N LEU A 127 -11.55 -7.41 -1.90
CA LEU A 127 -10.39 -7.87 -1.15
C LEU A 127 -9.23 -6.87 -1.19
N MET A 128 -8.87 -6.39 -2.39
CA MET A 128 -7.81 -5.40 -2.56
C MET A 128 -8.16 -4.05 -1.96
N THR A 129 -9.41 -3.63 -2.07
CA THR A 129 -9.91 -2.39 -1.47
C THR A 129 -9.75 -2.42 0.06
N VAL A 130 -10.23 -3.47 0.71
CA VAL A 130 -10.10 -3.62 2.17
C VAL A 130 -8.63 -3.63 2.59
N LEU A 131 -7.79 -4.36 1.85
CA LEU A 131 -6.35 -4.44 2.12
C LEU A 131 -5.68 -3.07 2.00
N LEU A 132 -6.00 -2.28 0.98
CA LEU A 132 -5.48 -0.93 0.80
C LEU A 132 -5.90 0.00 1.93
N PHE A 133 -7.17 -0.05 2.37
CA PHE A 133 -7.64 0.74 3.50
C PHE A 133 -6.95 0.36 4.81
N VAL A 134 -6.81 -0.93 5.09
CA VAL A 134 -6.10 -1.42 6.28
C VAL A 134 -4.65 -0.94 6.29
N ILE A 135 -3.93 -1.10 5.18
CA ILE A 135 -2.54 -0.63 5.05
C ILE A 135 -2.47 0.90 5.21
N GLY A 136 -3.38 1.65 4.56
CA GLY A 136 -3.43 3.12 4.66
C GLY A 136 -3.61 3.60 6.09
N ILE A 137 -4.60 3.05 6.81
CA ILE A 137 -4.86 3.35 8.21
C ILE A 137 -3.64 3.03 9.08
N PHE A 138 -2.99 1.88 8.83
CA PHE A 138 -1.83 1.43 9.60
C PHE A 138 -0.63 2.36 9.42
N ILE A 139 -0.32 2.72 8.18
CA ILE A 139 0.75 3.68 7.84
C ILE A 139 0.44 5.06 8.46
N GLY A 140 -0.80 5.53 8.36
CA GLY A 140 -1.25 6.79 8.93
C GLY A 140 -1.12 6.83 10.45
N ALA A 141 -1.55 5.78 11.13
CA ALA A 141 -1.43 5.64 12.57
C ALA A 141 0.04 5.58 13.04
N ILE A 142 0.90 4.83 12.33
CA ILE A 142 2.34 4.76 12.62
C ILE A 142 2.99 6.14 12.44
N GLY A 143 2.73 6.83 11.32
CA GLY A 143 3.27 8.17 11.06
C GLY A 143 2.92 9.18 12.16
N SER A 144 1.65 9.18 12.56
CA SER A 144 1.17 9.99 13.68
C SER A 144 1.84 9.59 15.01
N GLY A 145 1.92 8.28 15.29
CA GLY A 145 2.53 7.76 16.52
C GLY A 145 4.01 8.14 16.66
N ILE A 146 4.78 8.09 15.58
CA ILE A 146 6.20 8.49 15.55
C ILE A 146 6.33 9.98 15.88
N SER A 147 5.50 10.82 15.25
CA SER A 147 5.50 12.26 15.50
C SER A 147 5.24 12.58 16.97
N MET A 148 4.22 11.96 17.57
CA MET A 148 3.86 12.20 18.97
C MET A 148 4.95 11.76 19.96
N ARG A 149 5.63 10.63 19.71
CA ARG A 149 6.73 10.17 20.61
C ARG A 149 7.87 11.19 20.67
N ARG A 150 8.14 11.89 19.57
CA ARG A 150 9.23 12.85 19.49
C ARG A 150 8.87 14.21 20.11
N PHE A 151 7.61 14.64 20.03
CA PHE A 151 7.18 15.99 20.41
C PHE A 151 6.43 16.05 21.76
N LEU A 152 5.88 14.95 22.23
CA LEU A 152 5.25 14.86 23.55
C LEU A 152 6.21 14.36 24.67
N LYS A 153 7.50 14.16 24.34
CA LYS A 153 8.55 13.97 25.33
C LYS A 153 8.98 15.33 25.87
N ILE A 154 8.20 15.89 26.76
CA ILE A 154 8.61 16.90 27.72
C ILE A 154 8.09 16.45 29.08
#